data_c6a1cc24e812bae4c5c178fdc76b71d3
#
_entry.id   c6a1cc24e812bae4c5c178fdc76b71d3
#
_cell.length_a   1.000
_cell.length_b   1.000
_cell.length_c   1.000
_cell.angle_alpha   90.00
_cell.angle_beta   90.00
_cell.angle_gamma   90.00
#
_symmetry.space_group_name_H-M   'P 1'
#
loop_
_entity.id
_entity.type
_entity.pdbx_description
1 polymer ?
#
loop_
_entity_poly.entity_id
_entity_poly.type
_entity_poly.pdbx_seq_one_letter_code
_entity_poly.pdbx_strand_id
1 'polypeptide(L)'
;MGYKITLIPGDGIGPEIVREARKVIDAVGKKYGHEFDYTEILMGGCSIDAYGVPLTEEAVNTAKASDAVLLGAVGGNVGNSKWYDVAPNLRPEAGLLKIRKDLELFANIRPAYLYSELKDACPLKDEIIGDGFDMVIMRELTGGLYFGERHTESVNGVMTAVDTLTYNEEEIRRIAIKGFEIAMKRRKKLVSVDKANVLDSSRLWRKVVAEVSKDYPEVEVTNMLVDNCAMQLVMNPGQFDVILTENMFGDILSDEASMITGSIGMLSSASLGKTKLGLYEPSHGSAPDIAGKNIANPIATILSAAMMLRYSLDLDKEADAIEAAVAQVLKENYRTVDIMSEGMTQCTTTQMGDLIANHLA
;
A
#
# COMPACT_ATOMS: atom_id res chain seq x y z
N MET A 1 -25.79 0.16 10.28
CA MET A 1 -25.71 -0.33 8.88
C MET A 1 -24.73 -1.49 8.85
N GLY A 2 -25.06 -2.56 8.15
CA GLY A 2 -24.15 -3.69 7.98
C GLY A 2 -23.29 -3.50 6.73
N TYR A 3 -21.99 -3.73 6.84
CA TYR A 3 -21.02 -3.65 5.74
C TYR A 3 -20.40 -5.03 5.51
N LYS A 4 -20.23 -5.42 4.25
CA LYS A 4 -19.62 -6.70 3.87
C LYS A 4 -18.14 -6.49 3.55
N ILE A 5 -17.27 -7.13 4.29
CA ILE A 5 -15.82 -7.02 4.14
C ILE A 5 -15.25 -8.39 3.77
N THR A 6 -14.56 -8.48 2.65
CA THR A 6 -13.76 -9.66 2.34
C THR A 6 -12.39 -9.54 3.00
N LEU A 7 -12.04 -10.54 3.83
CA LEU A 7 -10.72 -10.66 4.42
C LEU A 7 -9.86 -11.63 3.62
N ILE A 8 -8.63 -11.24 3.34
CA ILE A 8 -7.60 -12.08 2.72
C ILE A 8 -6.40 -12.12 3.67
N PRO A 9 -6.38 -13.04 4.66
CA PRO A 9 -5.22 -13.13 5.54
C PRO A 9 -3.92 -13.38 4.76
N GLY A 10 -3.95 -14.24 3.75
CA GLY A 10 -2.82 -14.54 2.88
C GLY A 10 -1.74 -15.38 3.57
N ASP A 11 -0.48 -15.00 3.38
CA ASP A 11 0.70 -15.78 3.74
C ASP A 11 1.52 -15.12 4.88
N GLY A 12 2.41 -15.89 5.47
CA GLY A 12 3.40 -15.41 6.43
C GLY A 12 2.80 -14.73 7.66
N ILE A 13 3.15 -13.45 7.88
CA ILE A 13 2.59 -12.64 8.99
C ILE A 13 1.16 -12.16 8.72
N GLY A 14 0.64 -12.32 7.50
CA GLY A 14 -0.67 -11.81 7.09
C GLY A 14 -1.81 -12.19 8.04
N PRO A 15 -1.96 -13.49 8.43
CA PRO A 15 -3.00 -13.90 9.39
C PRO A 15 -2.91 -13.21 10.75
N GLU A 16 -1.68 -12.92 11.23
CA GLU A 16 -1.48 -12.24 12.51
C GLU A 16 -1.95 -10.78 12.45
N ILE A 17 -1.51 -10.04 11.43
CA ILE A 17 -1.80 -8.61 11.31
C ILE A 17 -3.26 -8.33 10.92
N VAL A 18 -3.89 -9.19 10.09
CA VAL A 18 -5.33 -9.06 9.75
C VAL A 18 -6.21 -9.32 10.97
N ARG A 19 -5.85 -10.30 11.83
CA ARG A 19 -6.57 -10.54 13.07
C ARG A 19 -6.57 -9.30 13.96
N GLU A 20 -5.45 -8.60 14.09
CA GLU A 20 -5.37 -7.38 14.90
C GLU A 20 -6.12 -6.21 14.26
N ALA A 21 -6.07 -6.05 12.94
CA ALA A 21 -6.85 -5.05 12.23
C ALA A 21 -8.36 -5.30 12.38
N ARG A 22 -8.83 -6.55 12.24
CA ARG A 22 -10.22 -6.93 12.49
C ARG A 22 -10.67 -6.57 13.91
N LYS A 23 -9.85 -6.87 14.93
CA LYS A 23 -10.13 -6.50 16.32
C LYS A 23 -10.38 -4.99 16.48
N VAL A 24 -9.57 -4.18 15.83
CA VAL A 24 -9.70 -2.71 15.85
C VAL A 24 -10.96 -2.24 15.10
N ILE A 25 -11.27 -2.85 13.94
CA ILE A 25 -12.52 -2.57 13.21
C ILE A 25 -13.75 -2.94 14.07
N ASP A 26 -13.72 -4.09 14.74
CA ASP A 26 -14.83 -4.51 15.62
C ASP A 26 -15.00 -3.55 16.81
N ALA A 27 -13.90 -3.06 17.39
CA ALA A 27 -13.95 -2.09 18.49
C ALA A 27 -14.56 -0.75 18.04
N VAL A 28 -14.15 -0.22 16.91
CA VAL A 28 -14.71 1.03 16.37
C VAL A 28 -16.17 0.84 15.95
N GLY A 29 -16.51 -0.32 15.37
CA GLY A 29 -17.89 -0.66 15.01
C GLY A 29 -18.80 -0.66 16.24
N LYS A 30 -18.37 -1.27 17.34
CA LYS A 30 -19.11 -1.28 18.60
C LYS A 30 -19.32 0.14 19.15
N LYS A 31 -18.29 0.99 19.09
CA LYS A 31 -18.35 2.38 19.56
C LYS A 31 -19.37 3.22 18.80
N TYR A 32 -19.38 3.10 17.47
CA TYR A 32 -20.19 3.94 16.59
C TYR A 32 -21.50 3.27 16.10
N GLY A 33 -21.76 2.02 16.50
CA GLY A 33 -23.00 1.30 16.17
C GLY A 33 -23.04 0.75 14.73
N HIS A 34 -21.90 0.32 14.21
CA HIS A 34 -21.80 -0.35 12.91
C HIS A 34 -21.64 -1.87 13.09
N GLU A 35 -22.14 -2.61 12.12
CA GLU A 35 -21.98 -4.07 12.02
C GLU A 35 -21.14 -4.39 10.78
N PHE A 36 -20.11 -5.21 10.95
CA PHE A 36 -19.24 -5.67 9.86
C PHE A 36 -19.39 -7.18 9.69
N ASP A 37 -19.76 -7.59 8.48
CA ASP A 37 -19.90 -8.99 8.10
C ASP A 37 -18.66 -9.42 7.29
N TYR A 38 -17.92 -10.40 7.82
CA TYR A 38 -16.64 -10.79 7.25
C TYR A 38 -16.75 -12.12 6.52
N THR A 39 -16.21 -12.15 5.29
CA THR A 39 -16.00 -13.38 4.53
C THR A 39 -14.51 -13.56 4.27
N GLU A 40 -13.91 -14.66 4.70
CA GLU A 40 -12.51 -14.97 4.42
C GLU A 40 -12.36 -15.75 3.13
N ILE A 41 -11.36 -15.36 2.31
CA ILE A 41 -10.95 -16.06 1.10
C ILE A 41 -9.45 -16.33 1.12
N LEU A 42 -9.01 -17.37 0.41
CA LEU A 42 -7.59 -17.70 0.26
C LEU A 42 -7.01 -17.01 -0.98
N MET A 43 -5.82 -16.44 -0.84
CA MET A 43 -5.01 -15.90 -1.94
C MET A 43 -3.52 -16.04 -1.60
N GLY A 44 -2.70 -16.27 -2.61
CA GLY A 44 -1.26 -16.45 -2.44
C GLY A 44 -0.84 -17.91 -2.31
N GLY A 45 0.19 -18.17 -1.53
CA GLY A 45 0.72 -19.50 -1.29
C GLY A 45 -0.26 -20.43 -0.59
N CYS A 46 -1.03 -19.91 0.36
CA CYS A 46 -2.09 -20.69 1.02
C CYS A 46 -3.20 -21.16 0.05
N SER A 47 -3.52 -20.37 -0.96
CA SER A 47 -4.45 -20.77 -2.03
C SER A 47 -3.83 -21.80 -2.96
N ILE A 48 -2.55 -21.69 -3.28
CA ILE A 48 -1.82 -22.69 -4.07
C ILE A 48 -1.82 -24.05 -3.32
N ASP A 49 -1.61 -24.04 -2.02
CA ASP A 49 -1.61 -25.26 -1.21
C ASP A 49 -3.00 -25.92 -1.16
N ALA A 50 -4.07 -25.13 -1.14
CA ALA A 50 -5.43 -25.65 -1.06
C ALA A 50 -6.02 -26.03 -2.43
N TYR A 51 -5.74 -25.25 -3.47
CA TYR A 51 -6.45 -25.30 -4.75
C TYR A 51 -5.54 -25.43 -5.97
N GLY A 52 -4.22 -25.39 -5.82
CA GLY A 52 -3.24 -25.46 -6.92
C GLY A 52 -3.12 -24.15 -7.72
N VAL A 53 -3.84 -23.10 -7.34
CA VAL A 53 -3.82 -21.78 -8.01
C VAL A 53 -3.71 -20.66 -6.97
N PRO A 54 -3.04 -19.53 -7.29
CA PRO A 54 -2.83 -18.44 -6.32
C PRO A 54 -4.11 -17.66 -5.98
N LEU A 55 -5.16 -17.76 -6.81
CA LEU A 55 -6.46 -17.14 -6.58
C LEU A 55 -7.52 -17.84 -7.44
N THR A 56 -8.62 -18.28 -6.81
CA THR A 56 -9.74 -18.91 -7.51
C THR A 56 -10.73 -17.87 -8.04
N GLU A 57 -11.53 -18.24 -9.05
CA GLU A 57 -12.61 -17.38 -9.57
C GLU A 57 -13.72 -17.16 -8.53
N GLU A 58 -13.99 -18.13 -7.67
CA GLU A 58 -14.94 -18.01 -6.57
C GLU A 58 -14.49 -16.93 -5.57
N ALA A 59 -13.19 -16.92 -5.21
CA ALA A 59 -12.60 -15.90 -4.35
C ALA A 59 -12.72 -14.49 -4.97
N VAL A 60 -12.45 -14.35 -6.28
CA VAL A 60 -12.64 -13.08 -7.00
C VAL A 60 -14.10 -12.63 -6.95
N ASN A 61 -15.05 -13.54 -7.19
CA ASN A 61 -16.47 -13.21 -7.16
C ASN A 61 -16.93 -12.79 -5.75
N THR A 62 -16.42 -13.42 -4.71
CA THR A 62 -16.66 -13.03 -3.31
C THR A 62 -16.15 -11.62 -3.03
N ALA A 63 -14.93 -11.31 -3.46
CA ALA A 63 -14.37 -9.97 -3.33
C ALA A 63 -15.18 -8.91 -4.09
N LYS A 64 -15.63 -9.21 -5.31
CA LYS A 64 -16.50 -8.30 -6.10
C LYS A 64 -17.87 -8.05 -5.46
N ALA A 65 -18.36 -8.99 -4.66
CA ALA A 65 -19.68 -8.88 -4.01
C ALA A 65 -19.62 -8.18 -2.63
N SER A 66 -18.44 -7.81 -2.17
CA SER A 66 -18.25 -7.10 -0.90
C SER A 66 -18.18 -5.58 -1.09
N ASP A 67 -18.29 -4.83 0.01
CA ASP A 67 -18.15 -3.38 0.01
C ASP A 67 -16.68 -2.96 0.02
N ALA A 68 -15.81 -3.81 0.60
CA ALA A 68 -14.36 -3.60 0.65
C ALA A 68 -13.59 -4.90 0.84
N VAL A 69 -12.31 -4.89 0.53
CA VAL A 69 -11.37 -6.01 0.69
C VAL A 69 -10.20 -5.59 1.57
N LEU A 70 -9.93 -6.31 2.66
CA LEU A 70 -8.75 -6.13 3.50
C LEU A 70 -7.80 -7.31 3.32
N LEU A 71 -6.58 -7.04 2.88
CA LEU A 71 -5.53 -8.02 2.62
C LEU A 71 -4.40 -7.88 3.64
N GLY A 72 -3.90 -9.01 4.13
CA GLY A 72 -2.71 -9.06 4.98
C GLY A 72 -1.43 -9.02 4.16
N ALA A 73 -0.98 -10.16 3.68
CA ALA A 73 0.25 -10.24 2.88
C ALA A 73 0.24 -11.48 1.98
N VAL A 74 1.03 -11.45 0.90
CA VAL A 74 1.14 -12.54 -0.07
C VAL A 74 2.61 -12.83 -0.36
N GLY A 75 2.91 -14.10 -0.59
CA GLY A 75 4.23 -14.55 -1.01
C GLY A 75 5.03 -15.30 0.06
N GLY A 76 6.21 -15.74 -0.32
CA GLY A 76 7.13 -16.49 0.53
C GLY A 76 8.58 -16.20 0.17
N ASN A 77 9.53 -16.95 0.76
CA ASN A 77 10.95 -16.84 0.43
C ASN A 77 11.23 -17.34 -0.98
N VAL A 78 11.62 -16.46 -1.88
CA VAL A 78 12.08 -16.80 -3.23
C VAL A 78 13.32 -17.68 -3.12
N GLY A 79 13.28 -18.87 -3.73
CA GLY A 79 14.38 -19.84 -3.69
C GLY A 79 14.29 -20.89 -2.57
N ASN A 80 13.40 -20.72 -1.59
CA ASN A 80 13.22 -21.70 -0.49
C ASN A 80 11.76 -22.15 -0.31
N SER A 81 10.86 -21.77 -1.21
CA SER A 81 9.45 -22.15 -1.15
C SER A 81 9.03 -22.86 -2.45
N LYS A 82 8.34 -23.99 -2.31
CA LYS A 82 7.72 -24.75 -3.42
C LYS A 82 6.78 -23.91 -4.30
N TRP A 83 6.30 -22.78 -3.78
CA TRP A 83 5.43 -21.86 -4.51
C TRP A 83 6.14 -21.14 -5.67
N TYR A 84 7.48 -21.20 -5.74
CA TYR A 84 8.28 -20.60 -6.81
C TYR A 84 8.84 -21.61 -7.81
N ASP A 85 8.63 -22.93 -7.56
CA ASP A 85 9.00 -24.02 -8.46
C ASP A 85 7.96 -24.25 -9.57
N VAL A 86 7.01 -23.34 -9.70
CA VAL A 86 5.90 -23.37 -10.67
C VAL A 86 6.06 -22.27 -11.72
N ALA A 87 5.24 -22.36 -12.80
CA ALA A 87 5.21 -21.31 -13.82
C ALA A 87 4.88 -19.93 -13.19
N PRO A 88 5.44 -18.82 -13.69
CA PRO A 88 5.28 -17.48 -13.10
C PRO A 88 3.83 -17.06 -12.85
N ASN A 89 2.90 -17.46 -13.72
CA ASN A 89 1.47 -17.17 -13.60
C ASN A 89 0.76 -17.97 -12.50
N LEU A 90 1.44 -18.92 -11.88
CA LEU A 90 0.93 -19.73 -10.75
C LEU A 90 1.61 -19.36 -9.43
N ARG A 91 2.52 -18.41 -9.40
CA ARG A 91 3.18 -17.94 -8.18
C ARG A 91 2.25 -17.09 -7.33
N PRO A 92 2.50 -16.93 -6.02
CA PRO A 92 1.64 -16.16 -5.12
C PRO A 92 1.32 -14.74 -5.61
N GLU A 93 2.31 -14.03 -6.13
CA GLU A 93 2.20 -12.64 -6.62
C GLU A 93 1.24 -12.53 -7.82
N ALA A 94 1.10 -13.59 -8.62
CA ALA A 94 0.13 -13.62 -9.73
C ALA A 94 -1.32 -13.49 -9.23
N GLY A 95 -1.62 -14.01 -8.02
CA GLY A 95 -2.92 -13.82 -7.37
C GLY A 95 -3.20 -12.35 -7.05
N LEU A 96 -2.18 -11.65 -6.53
CA LEU A 96 -2.28 -10.22 -6.21
C LEU A 96 -2.48 -9.36 -7.47
N LEU A 97 -1.70 -9.61 -8.53
CA LEU A 97 -1.87 -8.91 -9.80
C LEU A 97 -3.26 -9.18 -10.42
N LYS A 98 -3.73 -10.45 -10.33
CA LYS A 98 -5.04 -10.84 -10.84
C LYS A 98 -6.17 -10.11 -10.10
N ILE A 99 -6.19 -10.10 -8.76
CA ILE A 99 -7.28 -9.47 -8.01
C ILE A 99 -7.33 -7.96 -8.26
N ARG A 100 -6.20 -7.27 -8.32
CA ARG A 100 -6.11 -5.84 -8.65
C ARG A 100 -6.70 -5.54 -10.03
N LYS A 101 -6.39 -6.39 -11.02
CA LYS A 101 -6.93 -6.29 -12.38
C LYS A 101 -8.43 -6.58 -12.41
N ASP A 102 -8.88 -7.67 -11.80
CA ASP A 102 -10.27 -8.11 -11.83
C ASP A 102 -11.23 -7.19 -11.06
N LEU A 103 -10.72 -6.47 -10.07
CA LEU A 103 -11.44 -5.41 -9.35
C LEU A 103 -11.24 -4.01 -9.99
N GLU A 104 -10.50 -3.91 -11.10
CA GLU A 104 -10.20 -2.65 -11.82
C GLU A 104 -9.54 -1.57 -10.95
N LEU A 105 -8.66 -1.98 -10.03
CA LEU A 105 -7.98 -1.09 -9.08
C LEU A 105 -6.73 -0.49 -9.70
N PHE A 106 -6.84 0.72 -10.23
CA PHE A 106 -5.74 1.39 -10.96
C PHE A 106 -4.98 2.44 -10.14
N ALA A 107 -5.54 2.92 -9.04
CA ALA A 107 -4.95 3.98 -8.23
C ALA A 107 -4.53 3.43 -6.87
N ASN A 108 -3.23 3.36 -6.60
CA ASN A 108 -2.72 2.95 -5.30
C ASN A 108 -2.24 4.18 -4.52
N ILE A 109 -2.84 4.39 -3.36
CA ILE A 109 -2.56 5.49 -2.44
C ILE A 109 -1.69 4.96 -1.31
N ARG A 110 -0.48 5.50 -1.16
CA ARG A 110 0.50 5.14 -0.12
C ARG A 110 0.89 6.40 0.67
N PRO A 111 0.23 6.68 1.81
CA PRO A 111 0.64 7.78 2.68
C PRO A 111 1.97 7.46 3.36
N ALA A 112 2.88 8.42 3.41
CA ALA A 112 4.11 8.34 4.19
C ALA A 112 4.14 9.53 5.15
N TYR A 113 3.80 9.25 6.41
CA TYR A 113 3.70 10.21 7.49
C TYR A 113 4.68 9.86 8.61
N LEU A 114 5.53 10.79 8.99
CA LEU A 114 6.41 10.62 10.14
C LEU A 114 5.70 11.12 11.40
N TYR A 115 5.34 10.19 12.27
CA TYR A 115 4.84 10.51 13.60
C TYR A 115 5.95 11.19 14.43
N SER A 116 5.61 12.25 15.17
CA SER A 116 6.57 12.94 16.03
C SER A 116 7.21 12.01 17.07
N GLU A 117 6.46 11.01 17.49
CA GLU A 117 6.86 9.97 18.43
C GLU A 117 7.82 8.92 17.85
N LEU A 118 8.00 8.92 16.55
CA LEU A 118 8.88 7.98 15.82
C LEU A 118 10.12 8.68 15.22
N LYS A 119 10.40 9.92 15.58
CA LYS A 119 11.60 10.63 15.09
C LYS A 119 12.89 9.83 15.34
N ASP A 120 13.02 9.18 16.49
CA ASP A 120 14.18 8.38 16.85
C ASP A 120 14.32 7.08 16.02
N ALA A 121 13.23 6.60 15.43
CA ALA A 121 13.23 5.45 14.52
C ALA A 121 13.56 5.84 13.07
N CYS A 122 13.44 7.14 12.73
CA CYS A 122 13.77 7.67 11.42
C CYS A 122 15.30 7.65 11.19
N PRO A 123 15.80 7.10 10.07
CA PRO A 123 17.23 7.04 9.80
C PRO A 123 17.84 8.37 9.34
N LEU A 124 17.01 9.39 9.10
CA LEU A 124 17.46 10.68 8.65
C LEU A 124 17.94 11.55 9.83
N LYS A 125 18.82 12.51 9.55
CA LYS A 125 19.27 13.47 10.54
C LYS A 125 18.15 14.44 10.91
N ASP A 126 18.15 14.93 12.15
CA ASP A 126 17.16 15.89 12.67
C ASP A 126 17.01 17.14 11.80
N GLU A 127 18.10 17.66 11.25
CA GLU A 127 18.11 18.82 10.36
C GLU A 127 17.38 18.58 9.03
N ILE A 128 17.28 17.31 8.58
CA ILE A 128 16.53 16.91 7.39
C ILE A 128 15.06 16.66 7.74
N ILE A 129 14.80 16.04 8.88
CA ILE A 129 13.45 15.75 9.38
C ILE A 129 12.70 17.06 9.66
N GLY A 130 13.35 18.05 10.26
CA GLY A 130 12.74 19.31 10.66
C GLY A 130 11.50 19.08 11.55
N ASP A 131 10.36 19.66 11.14
CA ASP A 131 9.08 19.50 11.83
C ASP A 131 8.35 18.18 11.46
N GLY A 132 8.98 17.29 10.69
CA GLY A 132 8.41 16.07 10.15
C GLY A 132 7.99 16.23 8.69
N PHE A 133 7.42 15.18 8.13
CA PHE A 133 6.88 15.19 6.77
C PHE A 133 5.60 14.38 6.69
N ASP A 134 4.74 14.79 5.76
CA ASP A 134 3.48 14.16 5.43
C ASP A 134 3.30 14.20 3.91
N MET A 135 3.46 13.07 3.25
CA MET A 135 3.33 12.96 1.80
C MET A 135 2.47 11.77 1.41
N VAL A 136 1.95 11.79 0.19
CA VAL A 136 1.21 10.68 -0.40
C VAL A 136 1.84 10.33 -1.74
N ILE A 137 2.14 9.04 -1.93
CA ILE A 137 2.56 8.52 -3.22
C ILE A 137 1.35 7.92 -3.92
N MET A 138 1.00 8.51 -5.06
CA MET A 138 -0.04 8.07 -5.99
C MET A 138 0.60 7.22 -7.08
N ARG A 139 0.50 5.91 -6.93
CA ARG A 139 1.05 4.91 -7.85
C ARG A 139 -0.03 4.44 -8.82
N GLU A 140 0.21 4.53 -10.13
CA GLU A 140 -0.58 3.77 -11.09
C GLU A 140 -0.32 2.26 -10.85
N LEU A 141 -1.37 1.42 -10.87
CA LEU A 141 -1.27 0.07 -10.31
C LEU A 141 -1.49 -1.06 -11.33
N THR A 142 -2.08 -0.80 -12.48
CA THR A 142 -2.55 -1.84 -13.42
C THR A 142 -1.99 -1.71 -14.83
N GLY A 143 -0.99 -0.85 -15.01
CA GLY A 143 -0.24 -0.66 -16.26
C GLY A 143 1.26 -0.87 -16.08
N GLY A 144 2.01 -0.46 -17.08
CA GLY A 144 3.46 -0.42 -17.08
C GLY A 144 4.13 -1.78 -17.16
N LEU A 145 5.33 -1.85 -16.62
CA LEU A 145 6.23 -3.00 -16.73
C LEU A 145 5.62 -4.30 -16.13
N TYR A 146 4.87 -4.19 -15.03
CA TYR A 146 4.32 -5.36 -14.31
C TYR A 146 3.16 -6.04 -15.06
N PHE A 147 2.53 -5.35 -16.01
CA PHE A 147 1.41 -5.85 -16.81
C PHE A 147 1.74 -5.98 -18.30
N GLY A 148 2.95 -5.58 -18.73
CA GLY A 148 3.43 -5.70 -20.07
C GLY A 148 3.72 -7.13 -20.49
N GLU A 149 3.86 -7.32 -21.80
CA GLU A 149 4.29 -8.60 -22.36
C GLU A 149 5.71 -8.95 -21.91
N ARG A 150 5.91 -10.22 -21.60
CA ARG A 150 7.22 -10.72 -21.17
C ARG A 150 7.48 -12.11 -21.69
N HIS A 151 8.71 -12.38 -22.07
CA HIS A 151 9.15 -13.70 -22.49
C HIS A 151 10.66 -13.87 -22.31
N THR A 152 11.09 -15.13 -22.25
CA THR A 152 12.50 -15.49 -22.27
C THR A 152 12.72 -16.48 -23.40
N GLU A 153 13.62 -16.18 -24.32
CA GLU A 153 13.91 -16.99 -25.50
C GLU A 153 15.40 -17.11 -25.78
N SER A 154 15.78 -18.07 -26.61
CA SER A 154 17.18 -18.18 -27.08
C SER A 154 17.34 -17.42 -28.39
N VAL A 155 18.06 -16.31 -28.37
CA VAL A 155 18.43 -15.51 -29.57
C VAL A 155 19.87 -15.81 -29.93
N ASN A 156 20.11 -16.43 -31.08
CA ASN A 156 21.45 -16.83 -31.54
C ASN A 156 22.26 -17.66 -30.55
N GLY A 157 21.58 -18.55 -29.77
CA GLY A 157 22.21 -19.39 -28.75
C GLY A 157 22.41 -18.70 -27.39
N VAL A 158 22.02 -17.44 -27.23
CA VAL A 158 22.08 -16.67 -26.00
C VAL A 158 20.68 -16.53 -25.39
N MET A 159 20.52 -16.89 -24.12
CA MET A 159 19.25 -16.69 -23.42
C MET A 159 18.99 -15.19 -23.23
N THR A 160 17.84 -14.74 -23.72
CA THR A 160 17.44 -13.32 -23.71
C THR A 160 16.08 -13.20 -23.05
N ALA A 161 15.95 -12.38 -22.02
CA ALA A 161 14.70 -12.04 -21.36
C ALA A 161 14.24 -10.64 -21.77
N VAL A 162 12.94 -10.49 -22.04
CA VAL A 162 12.31 -9.24 -22.44
C VAL A 162 11.11 -8.97 -21.55
N ASP A 163 11.06 -7.77 -20.98
CA ASP A 163 9.91 -7.20 -20.30
C ASP A 163 9.52 -5.88 -20.97
N THR A 164 8.25 -5.71 -21.31
CA THR A 164 7.78 -4.55 -22.08
C THR A 164 7.06 -3.57 -21.17
N LEU A 165 7.52 -2.32 -21.13
CA LEU A 165 6.85 -1.23 -20.43
C LEU A 165 5.89 -0.52 -21.40
N THR A 166 4.61 -0.53 -21.12
CA THR A 166 3.56 0.06 -21.94
C THR A 166 2.62 0.91 -21.11
N TYR A 167 2.32 2.13 -21.58
CA TYR A 167 1.28 3.01 -21.08
C TYR A 167 0.51 3.64 -22.22
N ASN A 168 -0.80 3.79 -22.07
CA ASN A 168 -1.65 4.56 -22.94
C ASN A 168 -2.18 5.84 -22.27
N GLU A 169 -2.75 6.75 -23.04
CA GLU A 169 -3.25 8.04 -22.53
C GLU A 169 -4.38 7.89 -21.49
N GLU A 170 -5.23 6.87 -21.62
CA GLU A 170 -6.35 6.64 -20.69
C GLU A 170 -5.86 6.18 -19.31
N GLU A 171 -4.87 5.28 -19.27
CA GLU A 171 -4.24 4.81 -18.03
C GLU A 171 -3.58 5.97 -17.28
N ILE A 172 -2.85 6.81 -18.00
CA ILE A 172 -2.19 7.97 -17.39
C ILE A 172 -3.22 9.00 -16.93
N ARG A 173 -4.23 9.28 -17.74
CA ARG A 173 -5.26 10.29 -17.45
C ARG A 173 -6.05 9.93 -16.19
N ARG A 174 -6.50 8.67 -16.05
CA ARG A 174 -7.29 8.24 -14.89
C ARG A 174 -6.53 8.36 -13.57
N ILE A 175 -5.24 8.02 -13.55
CA ILE A 175 -4.43 8.15 -12.34
C ILE A 175 -4.03 9.61 -12.08
N ALA A 176 -3.79 10.41 -13.11
CA ALA A 176 -3.53 11.83 -12.97
C ALA A 176 -4.71 12.55 -12.32
N ILE A 177 -5.94 12.32 -12.79
CA ILE A 177 -7.17 12.87 -12.20
C ILE A 177 -7.21 12.55 -10.70
N LYS A 178 -6.99 11.29 -10.30
CA LYS A 178 -6.97 10.89 -8.88
C LYS A 178 -5.86 11.59 -8.09
N GLY A 179 -4.68 11.75 -8.66
CA GLY A 179 -3.58 12.49 -8.04
C GLY A 179 -3.93 13.96 -7.79
N PHE A 180 -4.56 14.61 -8.77
CA PHE A 180 -5.01 16.00 -8.63
C PHE A 180 -6.17 16.14 -7.62
N GLU A 181 -7.14 15.22 -7.62
CA GLU A 181 -8.25 15.21 -6.64
C GLU A 181 -7.71 15.09 -5.19
N ILE A 182 -6.67 14.29 -4.97
CA ILE A 182 -6.00 14.19 -3.67
C ILE A 182 -5.21 15.46 -3.36
N ALA A 183 -4.45 16.00 -4.30
CA ALA A 183 -3.71 17.25 -4.09
C ALA A 183 -4.63 18.41 -3.71
N MET A 184 -5.83 18.50 -4.32
CA MET A 184 -6.84 19.51 -3.97
C MET A 184 -7.33 19.45 -2.52
N LYS A 185 -7.30 18.25 -1.93
CA LYS A 185 -7.68 18.03 -0.51
C LYS A 185 -6.51 18.20 0.46
N ARG A 186 -5.30 18.39 -0.05
CA ARG A 186 -4.06 18.52 0.72
C ARG A 186 -3.45 19.91 0.51
N ARG A 187 -2.13 20.03 0.45
CA ARG A 187 -1.41 21.30 0.33
C ARG A 187 -1.34 21.86 -1.09
N LYS A 188 -2.08 21.25 -2.04
CA LYS A 188 -2.17 21.65 -3.44
C LYS A 188 -0.83 21.66 -4.18
N LYS A 189 0.06 20.72 -3.86
CA LYS A 189 1.33 20.52 -4.54
C LYS A 189 1.40 19.10 -5.09
N LEU A 190 1.76 18.95 -6.36
CA LEU A 190 1.91 17.67 -7.04
C LEU A 190 3.23 17.62 -7.78
N VAL A 191 4.03 16.60 -7.46
CA VAL A 191 5.26 16.27 -8.20
C VAL A 191 4.97 15.08 -9.09
N SER A 192 4.99 15.27 -10.41
CA SER A 192 4.90 14.20 -11.39
C SER A 192 6.26 13.60 -11.63
N VAL A 193 6.42 12.31 -11.27
CA VAL A 193 7.70 11.62 -11.32
C VAL A 193 7.75 10.65 -12.51
N ASP A 194 8.80 10.77 -13.31
CA ASP A 194 8.96 10.06 -14.57
C ASP A 194 10.45 9.83 -14.95
N LYS A 195 10.72 9.25 -16.10
CA LYS A 195 12.05 9.12 -16.72
C LYS A 195 12.03 9.66 -18.16
N ALA A 196 11.43 10.83 -18.38
CA ALA A 196 11.17 11.41 -19.70
C ALA A 196 12.43 11.74 -20.51
N ASN A 197 13.60 11.89 -19.87
CA ASN A 197 14.87 12.04 -20.56
C ASN A 197 15.29 10.79 -21.35
N VAL A 198 14.72 9.61 -21.05
CA VAL A 198 15.05 8.32 -21.68
C VAL A 198 13.83 7.66 -22.31
N LEU A 199 12.70 7.55 -21.61
CA LEU A 199 11.58 6.68 -21.96
C LEU A 199 10.46 7.43 -22.71
N ASP A 200 9.96 6.81 -23.79
CA ASP A 200 8.79 7.33 -24.54
C ASP A 200 7.51 7.30 -23.71
N SER A 201 7.29 6.24 -22.93
CA SER A 201 6.16 6.14 -21.98
C SER A 201 6.15 7.29 -20.99
N SER A 202 7.31 7.69 -20.47
CA SER A 202 7.45 8.83 -19.55
C SER A 202 7.24 10.18 -20.24
N ARG A 203 7.61 10.32 -21.52
CA ARG A 203 7.28 11.52 -22.33
C ARG A 203 5.78 11.66 -22.54
N LEU A 204 5.07 10.54 -22.83
CA LEU A 204 3.62 10.50 -22.90
C LEU A 204 2.99 10.83 -21.55
N TRP A 205 3.51 10.23 -20.46
CA TRP A 205 3.09 10.52 -19.08
C TRP A 205 3.08 12.01 -18.80
N ARG A 206 4.21 12.67 -19.03
CA ARG A 206 4.39 14.11 -18.79
C ARG A 206 3.43 14.96 -19.62
N LYS A 207 3.20 14.60 -20.89
CA LYS A 207 2.23 15.27 -21.75
C LYS A 207 0.82 15.19 -21.20
N VAL A 208 0.35 13.99 -20.83
CA VAL A 208 -1.02 13.78 -20.34
C VAL A 208 -1.24 14.44 -18.97
N VAL A 209 -0.25 14.34 -18.04
CA VAL A 209 -0.33 15.04 -16.75
C VAL A 209 -0.44 16.56 -16.95
N ALA A 210 0.32 17.13 -17.89
CA ALA A 210 0.24 18.55 -18.24
C ALA A 210 -1.10 18.94 -18.88
N GLU A 211 -1.78 18.04 -19.58
CA GLU A 211 -3.14 18.27 -20.07
C GLU A 211 -4.15 18.29 -18.93
N VAL A 212 -4.12 17.28 -18.04
CA VAL A 212 -5.02 17.17 -16.88
C VAL A 212 -4.85 18.33 -15.90
N SER A 213 -3.61 18.83 -15.72
CA SER A 213 -3.34 19.94 -14.80
C SER A 213 -4.11 21.23 -15.13
N LYS A 214 -4.53 21.41 -16.38
CA LYS A 214 -5.33 22.60 -16.80
C LYS A 214 -6.71 22.64 -16.13
N ASP A 215 -7.24 21.48 -15.73
CA ASP A 215 -8.53 21.37 -15.04
C ASP A 215 -8.39 21.63 -13.52
N TYR A 216 -7.15 21.72 -13.01
CA TYR A 216 -6.83 21.93 -11.60
C TYR A 216 -5.86 23.10 -11.39
N PRO A 217 -6.24 24.33 -11.78
CA PRO A 217 -5.34 25.50 -11.80
C PRO A 217 -4.82 25.92 -10.40
N GLU A 218 -5.44 25.42 -9.34
CA GLU A 218 -5.02 25.69 -7.96
C GLU A 218 -3.87 24.78 -7.50
N VAL A 219 -3.55 23.72 -8.24
CA VAL A 219 -2.48 22.77 -7.87
C VAL A 219 -1.18 23.19 -8.52
N GLU A 220 -0.16 23.43 -7.70
CA GLU A 220 1.22 23.65 -8.17
C GLU A 220 1.80 22.32 -8.65
N VAL A 221 2.11 22.23 -9.96
CA VAL A 221 2.63 21.00 -10.58
C VAL A 221 4.09 21.17 -10.96
N THR A 222 4.92 20.23 -10.54
CA THR A 222 6.32 20.14 -10.97
C THR A 222 6.61 18.77 -11.54
N ASN A 223 7.58 18.67 -12.46
CA ASN A 223 8.06 17.41 -12.99
C ASN A 223 9.44 17.08 -12.40
N MET A 224 9.64 15.84 -12.00
CA MET A 224 10.90 15.38 -11.46
C MET A 224 11.30 14.03 -12.08
N LEU A 225 12.58 13.84 -12.39
CA LEU A 225 13.07 12.53 -12.80
C LEU A 225 13.11 11.60 -11.58
N VAL A 226 12.81 10.33 -11.78
CA VAL A 226 12.70 9.34 -10.69
C VAL A 226 13.97 9.20 -9.86
N ASP A 227 15.14 9.23 -10.50
CA ASP A 227 16.44 9.20 -9.82
C ASP A 227 16.67 10.44 -8.94
N ASN A 228 16.24 11.62 -9.39
CA ASN A 228 16.27 12.81 -8.54
C ASN A 228 15.23 12.73 -7.41
N CYS A 229 14.04 12.18 -7.66
CA CYS A 229 13.02 12.00 -6.63
C CYS A 229 13.53 11.10 -5.49
N ALA A 230 14.17 9.98 -5.81
CA ALA A 230 14.80 9.11 -4.83
C ALA A 230 15.85 9.86 -3.97
N MET A 231 16.73 10.65 -4.60
CA MET A 231 17.67 11.48 -3.85
C MET A 231 16.96 12.50 -2.95
N GLN A 232 15.90 13.15 -3.43
CA GLN A 232 15.18 14.18 -2.71
C GLN A 232 14.34 13.64 -1.55
N LEU A 233 13.85 12.39 -1.64
CA LEU A 233 13.18 11.73 -0.50
C LEU A 233 14.11 11.64 0.72
N VAL A 234 15.39 11.38 0.50
CA VAL A 234 16.39 11.30 1.58
C VAL A 234 16.91 12.69 2.00
N MET A 235 17.04 13.63 1.05
CA MET A 235 17.67 14.94 1.31
C MET A 235 16.70 16.01 1.81
N ASN A 236 15.44 15.96 1.38
CA ASN A 236 14.42 16.97 1.70
C ASN A 236 13.00 16.40 1.55
N PRO A 237 12.60 15.41 2.37
CA PRO A 237 11.28 14.77 2.26
C PRO A 237 10.12 15.74 2.49
N GLY A 238 10.31 16.78 3.33
CA GLY A 238 9.27 17.76 3.65
C GLY A 238 8.78 18.61 2.47
N GLN A 239 9.51 18.63 1.34
CA GLN A 239 9.06 19.34 0.14
C GLN A 239 7.86 18.67 -0.56
N PHE A 240 7.67 17.36 -0.36
CA PHE A 240 6.66 16.59 -1.06
C PHE A 240 5.30 16.66 -0.36
N ASP A 241 4.24 16.86 -1.14
CA ASP A 241 2.84 16.71 -0.73
C ASP A 241 2.21 15.50 -1.42
N VAL A 242 2.09 15.54 -2.76
CA VAL A 242 1.64 14.41 -3.57
C VAL A 242 2.70 14.09 -4.62
N ILE A 243 3.17 12.85 -4.63
CA ILE A 243 4.03 12.28 -5.68
C ILE A 243 3.13 11.42 -6.57
N LEU A 244 3.02 11.79 -7.84
CA LEU A 244 2.27 11.04 -8.86
C LEU A 244 3.23 10.32 -9.78
N THR A 245 3.12 8.99 -9.92
CA THR A 245 4.08 8.21 -10.71
C THR A 245 3.48 6.91 -11.24
N GLU A 246 4.21 6.31 -12.20
CA GLU A 246 3.88 5.03 -12.80
C GLU A 246 4.12 3.86 -11.81
N ASN A 247 3.76 2.65 -12.23
CA ASN A 247 3.67 1.46 -11.38
C ASN A 247 5.02 1.10 -10.71
N MET A 248 6.06 0.84 -11.49
CA MET A 248 7.36 0.38 -10.96
C MET A 248 8.06 1.47 -10.13
N PHE A 249 8.06 2.71 -10.61
CA PHE A 249 8.67 3.82 -9.86
C PHE A 249 7.93 4.08 -8.55
N GLY A 250 6.59 4.00 -8.59
CA GLY A 250 5.75 4.15 -7.39
C GLY A 250 5.99 3.07 -6.35
N ASP A 251 6.27 1.84 -6.80
CA ASP A 251 6.63 0.73 -5.91
C ASP A 251 7.94 1.03 -5.17
N ILE A 252 8.99 1.35 -5.91
CA ILE A 252 10.33 1.59 -5.35
C ILE A 252 10.33 2.83 -4.44
N LEU A 253 9.78 3.96 -4.91
CA LEU A 253 9.78 5.21 -4.15
C LEU A 253 8.94 5.14 -2.87
N SER A 254 7.85 4.36 -2.87
CA SER A 254 7.04 4.21 -1.66
C SER A 254 7.71 3.34 -0.61
N ASP A 255 8.48 2.33 -1.00
CA ASP A 255 9.27 1.53 -0.08
C ASP A 255 10.42 2.37 0.53
N GLU A 256 11.08 3.20 -0.28
CA GLU A 256 12.04 4.19 0.21
C GLU A 256 11.39 5.17 1.21
N ALA A 257 10.21 5.72 0.85
CA ALA A 257 9.46 6.62 1.73
C ALA A 257 9.03 5.94 3.03
N SER A 258 8.75 4.63 3.02
CA SER A 258 8.42 3.87 4.22
C SER A 258 9.59 3.81 5.20
N MET A 259 10.80 3.61 4.69
CA MET A 259 12.00 3.50 5.53
C MET A 259 12.32 4.82 6.22
N ILE A 260 12.07 5.95 5.59
CA ILE A 260 12.28 7.26 6.24
C ILE A 260 11.17 7.62 7.25
N THR A 261 10.05 6.90 7.29
CA THR A 261 9.05 7.03 8.38
C THR A 261 9.37 6.16 9.60
N GLY A 262 10.47 5.41 9.56
CA GLY A 262 10.96 4.57 10.65
C GLY A 262 10.77 3.07 10.43
N SER A 263 9.76 2.62 9.71
CA SER A 263 9.54 1.20 9.38
C SER A 263 8.51 1.02 8.28
N ILE A 264 8.71 0.02 7.44
CA ILE A 264 7.70 -0.43 6.46
C ILE A 264 6.41 -0.94 7.15
N GLY A 265 6.49 -1.34 8.42
CA GLY A 265 5.35 -1.71 9.26
C GLY A 265 4.40 -0.55 9.60
N MET A 266 4.76 0.68 9.21
CA MET A 266 3.94 1.89 9.38
C MET A 266 3.22 2.31 8.10
N LEU A 267 3.56 1.75 6.93
CA LEU A 267 3.06 2.18 5.64
C LEU A 267 1.79 1.44 5.24
N SER A 268 0.64 2.10 5.39
CA SER A 268 -0.66 1.65 4.88
C SER A 268 -0.80 1.89 3.38
N SER A 269 -1.73 1.19 2.73
CA SER A 269 -2.10 1.49 1.35
C SER A 269 -3.56 1.20 1.04
N ALA A 270 -4.08 1.93 0.04
CA ALA A 270 -5.39 1.73 -0.55
C ALA A 270 -5.26 1.60 -2.06
N SER A 271 -5.83 0.54 -2.63
CA SER A 271 -5.95 0.35 -4.07
C SER A 271 -7.38 0.61 -4.48
N LEU A 272 -7.61 1.66 -5.27
CA LEU A 272 -8.92 2.17 -5.64
C LEU A 272 -9.14 2.10 -7.16
N GLY A 273 -10.41 1.93 -7.54
CA GLY A 273 -10.87 1.92 -8.91
C GLY A 273 -11.83 3.08 -9.22
N LYS A 274 -12.74 2.81 -10.16
CA LYS A 274 -13.83 3.73 -10.52
C LYS A 274 -14.99 3.69 -9.53
N THR A 275 -15.15 2.58 -8.82
CA THR A 275 -16.22 2.37 -7.82
C THR A 275 -15.69 2.63 -6.41
N LYS A 276 -16.58 2.49 -5.42
CA LYS A 276 -16.16 2.56 -4.00
C LYS A 276 -15.44 1.31 -3.51
N LEU A 277 -15.61 0.18 -4.19
CA LEU A 277 -14.88 -1.03 -3.85
C LEU A 277 -13.38 -0.79 -3.96
N GLY A 278 -12.66 -1.00 -2.86
CA GLY A 278 -11.21 -0.90 -2.78
C GLY A 278 -10.59 -2.13 -2.14
N LEU A 279 -9.30 -2.31 -2.38
CA LEU A 279 -8.47 -3.28 -1.68
C LEU A 279 -7.44 -2.53 -0.83
N TYR A 280 -7.37 -2.90 0.44
CA TYR A 280 -6.58 -2.24 1.46
C TYR A 280 -5.58 -3.22 2.05
N GLU A 281 -4.31 -2.85 2.04
CA GLU A 281 -3.22 -3.74 2.42
C GLU A 281 -2.03 -2.93 2.96
N PRO A 282 -1.22 -3.48 3.88
CA PRO A 282 0.06 -2.86 4.19
C PRO A 282 0.99 -2.93 2.99
N SER A 283 1.94 -2.02 2.88
CA SER A 283 2.89 -2.03 1.76
C SER A 283 4.00 -3.08 1.89
N HIS A 284 4.19 -3.63 3.09
CA HIS A 284 5.18 -4.70 3.33
C HIS A 284 4.71 -6.07 2.82
N GLY A 285 5.66 -7.00 2.64
CA GLY A 285 5.40 -8.38 2.25
C GLY A 285 5.03 -9.29 3.42
N SER A 286 5.07 -10.58 3.16
CA SER A 286 4.65 -11.66 4.09
C SER A 286 5.63 -11.98 5.22
N ALA A 287 6.86 -11.49 5.17
CA ALA A 287 7.91 -11.67 6.18
C ALA A 287 7.94 -13.09 6.79
N PRO A 288 8.15 -14.15 6.00
CA PRO A 288 8.00 -15.53 6.44
C PRO A 288 8.95 -15.90 7.59
N ASP A 289 10.07 -15.18 7.72
CA ASP A 289 11.08 -15.44 8.76
C ASP A 289 10.57 -15.10 10.18
N ILE A 290 9.59 -14.22 10.30
CA ILE A 290 8.99 -13.82 11.59
C ILE A 290 7.55 -14.29 11.77
N ALA A 291 6.98 -14.98 10.79
CA ALA A 291 5.62 -15.52 10.85
C ALA A 291 5.45 -16.47 12.06
N GLY A 292 4.33 -16.33 12.78
CA GLY A 292 4.00 -17.12 13.98
C GLY A 292 4.77 -16.71 15.25
N LYS A 293 5.66 -15.71 15.17
CA LYS A 293 6.45 -15.25 16.34
C LYS A 293 5.75 -14.14 17.14
N ASN A 294 4.63 -13.62 16.66
CA ASN A 294 3.88 -12.55 17.32
C ASN A 294 4.71 -11.26 17.58
N ILE A 295 5.60 -10.92 16.64
CA ILE A 295 6.47 -9.74 16.72
C ILE A 295 6.28 -8.77 15.56
N ALA A 296 5.49 -9.12 14.55
CA ALA A 296 5.19 -8.25 13.42
C ALA A 296 4.43 -6.99 13.88
N ASN A 297 4.72 -5.85 13.25
CA ASN A 297 3.99 -4.61 13.49
C ASN A 297 2.64 -4.63 12.76
N PRO A 298 1.48 -4.57 13.44
CA PRO A 298 0.17 -4.61 12.80
C PRO A 298 -0.34 -3.22 12.37
N ILE A 299 0.39 -2.13 12.67
CA ILE A 299 -0.09 -0.75 12.51
C ILE A 299 -0.39 -0.44 11.05
N ALA A 300 0.46 -0.84 10.11
CA ALA A 300 0.21 -0.62 8.68
C ALA A 300 -1.12 -1.23 8.22
N THR A 301 -1.46 -2.44 8.66
CA THR A 301 -2.74 -3.11 8.33
C THR A 301 -3.92 -2.42 9.03
N ILE A 302 -3.74 -1.98 10.27
CA ILE A 302 -4.75 -1.21 11.03
C ILE A 302 -5.02 0.12 10.36
N LEU A 303 -3.99 0.84 9.92
CA LEU A 303 -4.14 2.10 9.17
C LEU A 303 -4.73 1.87 7.77
N SER A 304 -4.41 0.72 7.12
CA SER A 304 -5.08 0.33 5.87
C SER A 304 -6.57 0.07 6.09
N ALA A 305 -6.95 -0.51 7.24
CA ALA A 305 -8.36 -0.64 7.62
C ALA A 305 -9.02 0.74 7.88
N ALA A 306 -8.32 1.71 8.46
CA ALA A 306 -8.82 3.08 8.58
C ALA A 306 -9.08 3.70 7.19
N MET A 307 -8.15 3.52 6.24
CA MET A 307 -8.36 3.94 4.85
C MET A 307 -9.58 3.24 4.21
N MET A 308 -9.80 1.96 4.51
CA MET A 308 -10.98 1.20 4.07
C MET A 308 -12.29 1.84 4.57
N LEU A 309 -12.36 2.16 5.85
CA LEU A 309 -13.51 2.83 6.43
C LEU A 309 -13.77 4.18 5.76
N ARG A 310 -12.73 4.96 5.49
CA ARG A 310 -12.80 6.29 4.86
C ARG A 310 -13.20 6.23 3.40
N TYR A 311 -12.53 5.43 2.58
CA TYR A 311 -12.68 5.49 1.11
C TYR A 311 -13.77 4.60 0.55
N SER A 312 -14.00 3.41 1.12
CA SER A 312 -15.04 2.50 0.64
C SER A 312 -16.36 2.67 1.36
N LEU A 313 -16.34 2.97 2.68
CA LEU A 313 -17.53 2.92 3.52
C LEU A 313 -18.04 4.31 3.94
N ASP A 314 -17.36 5.41 3.58
CA ASP A 314 -17.67 6.81 3.98
C ASP A 314 -17.75 7.01 5.51
N LEU A 315 -16.93 6.29 6.26
CA LEU A 315 -16.85 6.32 7.72
C LEU A 315 -15.61 7.12 8.18
N ASP A 316 -15.59 8.42 7.87
CA ASP A 316 -14.43 9.30 8.16
C ASP A 316 -14.15 9.42 9.65
N LYS A 317 -15.19 9.54 10.49
CA LYS A 317 -15.04 9.68 11.95
C LYS A 317 -14.45 8.43 12.59
N GLU A 318 -14.83 7.27 12.11
CA GLU A 318 -14.35 5.98 12.54
C GLU A 318 -12.88 5.79 12.13
N ALA A 319 -12.53 6.21 10.92
CA ALA A 319 -11.15 6.22 10.44
C ALA A 319 -10.27 7.17 11.28
N ASP A 320 -10.72 8.40 11.51
CA ASP A 320 -10.02 9.38 12.36
C ASP A 320 -9.81 8.84 13.78
N ALA A 321 -10.80 8.11 14.34
CA ALA A 321 -10.69 7.51 15.67
C ALA A 321 -9.60 6.42 15.70
N ILE A 322 -9.47 5.58 14.67
CA ILE A 322 -8.40 4.58 14.58
C ILE A 322 -7.03 5.26 14.47
N GLU A 323 -6.89 6.26 13.60
CA GLU A 323 -5.65 7.01 13.42
C GLU A 323 -5.21 7.71 14.73
N ALA A 324 -6.17 8.30 15.45
CA ALA A 324 -5.92 8.91 16.76
C ALA A 324 -5.53 7.86 17.83
N ALA A 325 -6.15 6.68 17.82
CA ALA A 325 -5.80 5.60 18.75
C ALA A 325 -4.38 5.08 18.50
N VAL A 326 -3.96 4.94 17.23
CA VAL A 326 -2.57 4.60 16.87
C VAL A 326 -1.59 5.66 17.41
N ALA A 327 -1.85 6.94 17.14
CA ALA A 327 -1.02 8.04 17.62
C ALA A 327 -0.92 8.06 19.16
N GLN A 328 -2.04 7.78 19.87
CA GLN A 328 -2.07 7.75 21.33
C GLN A 328 -1.21 6.60 21.90
N VAL A 329 -1.29 5.40 21.34
CA VAL A 329 -0.45 4.25 21.76
C VAL A 329 1.03 4.56 21.57
N LEU A 330 1.39 5.20 20.45
CA LEU A 330 2.77 5.65 20.20
C LEU A 330 3.21 6.71 21.23
N LYS A 331 2.33 7.64 21.60
CA LYS A 331 2.60 8.66 22.63
C LYS A 331 2.75 8.06 24.03
N GLU A 332 2.13 6.91 24.31
CA GLU A 332 2.30 6.15 25.54
C GLU A 332 3.57 5.29 25.56
N ASN A 333 4.45 5.49 24.58
CA ASN A 333 5.76 4.84 24.45
C ASN A 333 5.72 3.34 24.17
N TYR A 334 4.63 2.78 23.66
CA TYR A 334 4.60 1.40 23.20
C TYR A 334 5.13 1.27 21.77
N ARG A 335 5.96 0.26 21.54
CA ARG A 335 6.62 0.00 20.25
C ARG A 335 6.66 -1.50 19.93
N THR A 336 6.49 -1.85 18.68
CA THR A 336 6.92 -3.15 18.17
C THR A 336 8.43 -3.14 17.91
N VAL A 337 9.03 -4.30 17.69
CA VAL A 337 10.49 -4.45 17.62
C VAL A 337 11.13 -3.63 16.48
N ASP A 338 10.40 -3.43 15.39
CA ASP A 338 10.86 -2.70 14.19
C ASP A 338 10.96 -1.18 14.38
N ILE A 339 10.19 -0.62 15.33
CA ILE A 339 10.16 0.81 15.64
C ILE A 339 10.66 1.09 17.07
N MET A 340 11.43 0.16 17.66
CA MET A 340 11.97 0.33 19.01
C MET A 340 13.04 1.42 19.07
N SER A 341 13.02 2.19 20.16
CA SER A 341 14.06 3.12 20.56
C SER A 341 14.28 3.09 22.07
N GLU A 342 15.34 3.75 22.54
CA GLU A 342 15.70 3.77 23.96
C GLU A 342 14.59 4.39 24.82
N GLY A 343 14.28 3.78 25.95
CA GLY A 343 13.25 4.24 26.87
C GLY A 343 11.81 3.85 26.51
N MET A 344 11.59 3.14 25.38
CA MET A 344 10.27 2.70 24.98
C MET A 344 9.91 1.31 25.54
N THR A 345 8.63 1.00 25.59
CA THR A 345 8.09 -0.28 26.05
C THR A 345 7.80 -1.17 24.84
N GLN A 346 8.53 -2.27 24.73
CA GLN A 346 8.30 -3.23 23.65
C GLN A 346 6.99 -4.01 23.87
N CYS A 347 6.20 -4.15 22.81
CA CYS A 347 4.99 -4.97 22.78
C CYS A 347 5.00 -5.93 21.57
N THR A 348 4.21 -7.00 21.70
CA THR A 348 3.99 -7.97 20.63
C THR A 348 2.93 -7.47 19.65
N THR A 349 2.76 -8.18 18.51
CA THR A 349 1.69 -7.93 17.52
C THR A 349 0.32 -7.86 18.20
N THR A 350 -0.01 -8.86 19.02
CA THR A 350 -1.30 -8.94 19.75
C THR A 350 -1.46 -7.80 20.74
N GLN A 351 -0.43 -7.50 21.53
CA GLN A 351 -0.48 -6.40 22.49
C GLN A 351 -0.68 -5.04 21.82
N MET A 352 -0.02 -4.80 20.68
CA MET A 352 -0.21 -3.56 19.92
C MET A 352 -1.67 -3.43 19.44
N GLY A 353 -2.26 -4.49 18.89
CA GLY A 353 -3.67 -4.50 18.49
C GLY A 353 -4.62 -4.28 19.66
N ASP A 354 -4.35 -4.91 20.83
CA ASP A 354 -5.15 -4.74 22.05
C ASP A 354 -5.09 -3.29 22.58
N LEU A 355 -3.89 -2.70 22.62
CA LEU A 355 -3.70 -1.31 23.05
C LEU A 355 -4.49 -0.34 22.17
N ILE A 356 -4.40 -0.48 20.84
CA ILE A 356 -5.14 0.37 19.91
C ILE A 356 -6.66 0.18 20.06
N ALA A 357 -7.14 -1.07 20.15
CA ALA A 357 -8.56 -1.36 20.33
C ALA A 357 -9.11 -0.81 21.65
N ASN A 358 -8.33 -0.83 22.73
CA ASN A 358 -8.73 -0.29 24.05
C ASN A 358 -8.94 1.24 24.02
N HIS A 359 -8.21 1.99 23.20
CA HIS A 359 -8.45 3.43 23.01
C HIS A 359 -9.73 3.74 22.22
N LEU A 360 -10.33 2.73 21.59
CA LEU A 360 -11.60 2.85 20.88
C LEU A 360 -12.81 2.41 21.72
N ALA A 361 -12.60 1.74 22.85
CA ALA A 361 -13.67 1.19 23.69
C ALA A 361 -14.50 2.25 24.45
#